data_9dd5fda47dd055deaa691497f8963274
#
_entry.id   9dd5fda47dd055deaa691497f8963274
#
_cell.length_a   1.000
_cell.length_b   1.000
_cell.length_c   1.000
_cell.angle_alpha   90.00
_cell.angle_beta   90.00
_cell.angle_gamma   90.00
#
_symmetry.space_group_name_H-M   'P 1'
#
loop_
_entity.id
_entity.type
_entity.pdbx_description
1 polymer ?
#
loop_
_entity_poly.entity_id
_entity_poly.type
_entity_poly.pdbx_seq_one_letter_code
_entity_poly.pdbx_strand_id
1 'polypeptide(L)'
;MDNRKTLTPLFCVILLVCSLFTGCSAKKDSDSELNNTPWDMTGAAPEYLTEWPDNTFTETILKPQNGKMDYVLDYTDSGRYAIFIKDISSKESEQYVEELKNNGYSEIHSNADDTTAGTMLESDYAYLSISYSDGVLGILITLR
;
A
#
# COMPACT_ATOMS: atom_id res chain seq x y z
N MET A 1 54.86 -50.86 -22.97
CA MET A 1 55.24 -49.62 -22.25
C MET A 1 53.94 -48.98 -21.73
N ASP A 2 53.83 -49.03 -20.38
CA ASP A 2 52.67 -48.57 -19.61
C ASP A 2 52.43 -47.09 -19.75
N ASN A 3 51.18 -46.73 -19.92
CA ASN A 3 50.68 -45.39 -19.58
C ASN A 3 49.34 -45.49 -18.82
N ARG A 4 49.43 -46.10 -17.64
CA ARG A 4 48.44 -45.90 -16.59
C ARG A 4 48.88 -44.69 -15.78
N LYS A 5 48.39 -43.51 -16.07
CA LYS A 5 48.54 -42.37 -15.18
C LYS A 5 47.21 -41.60 -15.01
N THR A 6 46.65 -41.80 -13.83
CA THR A 6 46.01 -40.78 -13.03
C THR A 6 44.74 -40.13 -13.55
N LEU A 7 43.64 -40.86 -13.42
CA LEU A 7 42.31 -40.28 -13.57
C LEU A 7 41.55 -40.19 -12.22
N THR A 8 42.25 -40.31 -11.11
CA THR A 8 41.62 -40.46 -9.77
C THR A 8 41.53 -39.20 -8.93
N PRO A 9 42.25 -38.09 -9.16
CA PRO A 9 42.03 -36.91 -8.31
C PRO A 9 40.96 -35.93 -8.81
N LEU A 10 40.48 -36.07 -10.06
CA LEU A 10 39.51 -35.11 -10.57
C LEU A 10 38.07 -35.42 -10.16
N PHE A 11 37.79 -36.68 -9.80
CA PHE A 11 36.43 -37.07 -9.39
C PHE A 11 36.12 -36.74 -7.93
N CYS A 12 37.12 -36.64 -7.06
CA CYS A 12 36.93 -36.26 -5.65
C CYS A 12 36.72 -34.76 -5.46
N VAL A 13 37.21 -33.90 -6.35
CA VAL A 13 37.05 -32.45 -6.23
C VAL A 13 35.65 -32.00 -6.64
N ILE A 14 35.02 -32.72 -7.57
CA ILE A 14 33.65 -32.40 -8.02
C ILE A 14 32.59 -32.76 -6.94
N LEU A 15 32.82 -33.81 -6.13
CA LEU A 15 31.92 -34.23 -5.08
C LEU A 15 31.97 -33.29 -3.85
N LEU A 16 33.01 -32.51 -3.68
CA LEU A 16 33.17 -31.62 -2.52
C LEU A 16 32.55 -30.24 -2.76
N VAL A 17 32.24 -29.85 -4.01
CA VAL A 17 31.62 -28.56 -4.34
C VAL A 17 30.09 -28.65 -4.32
N CYS A 18 29.49 -29.86 -4.43
CA CYS A 18 28.02 -30.02 -4.40
C CYS A 18 27.40 -29.98 -3.00
N SER A 19 28.20 -29.96 -1.91
CA SER A 19 27.66 -29.98 -0.54
C SER A 19 27.51 -28.60 0.11
N LEU A 20 27.71 -27.50 -0.64
CA LEU A 20 27.59 -26.14 -0.09
C LEU A 20 26.30 -25.42 -0.49
N PHE A 21 25.37 -26.06 -1.20
CA PHE A 21 24.09 -25.46 -1.60
C PHE A 21 22.85 -26.00 -0.87
N THR A 22 23.04 -26.73 0.23
CA THR A 22 21.94 -27.12 1.11
C THR A 22 21.90 -26.21 2.32
N GLY A 23 21.35 -25.00 2.16
CA GLY A 23 21.26 -24.05 3.27
C GLY A 23 20.46 -22.79 2.98
N CYS A 24 19.42 -22.87 2.15
CA CYS A 24 18.33 -21.90 2.21
C CYS A 24 17.09 -22.61 2.76
N SER A 25 17.14 -22.95 4.04
CA SER A 25 15.95 -23.08 4.84
C SER A 25 15.40 -21.67 4.97
N ALA A 26 14.42 -21.33 4.16
CA ALA A 26 13.58 -20.17 4.40
C ALA A 26 12.92 -20.43 5.76
N LYS A 27 13.49 -19.86 6.81
CA LYS A 27 12.79 -19.65 8.05
C LYS A 27 11.60 -18.76 7.71
N LYS A 28 10.45 -19.34 7.79
CA LYS A 28 9.17 -18.66 7.89
C LYS A 28 9.15 -18.10 9.31
N ASP A 29 9.89 -17.04 9.52
CA ASP A 29 9.86 -16.28 10.75
C ASP A 29 8.81 -15.18 10.60
N SER A 30 7.68 -15.44 11.23
CA SER A 30 6.86 -14.46 11.95
C SER A 30 6.43 -13.23 11.18
N ASP A 31 5.38 -13.39 10.38
CA ASP A 31 4.56 -12.27 9.86
C ASP A 31 3.76 -11.52 10.94
N SER A 32 4.18 -11.54 12.19
CA SER A 32 3.40 -10.95 13.29
C SER A 32 3.83 -9.54 13.70
N GLU A 33 4.89 -8.96 13.13
CA GLU A 33 5.31 -7.58 13.45
C GLU A 33 4.95 -6.55 12.36
N LEU A 34 4.54 -6.97 11.16
CA LEU A 34 4.14 -6.06 10.08
C LEU A 34 2.68 -5.59 10.18
N ASN A 35 1.87 -6.22 11.02
CA ASN A 35 0.42 -5.99 11.11
C ASN A 35 0.00 -4.75 11.90
N ASN A 36 0.93 -3.91 12.34
CA ASN A 36 0.62 -2.67 13.08
C ASN A 36 1.24 -1.42 12.46
N THR A 37 1.67 -1.45 11.21
CA THR A 37 2.06 -0.21 10.54
C THR A 37 0.82 0.60 10.18
N PRO A 38 0.85 1.93 10.25
CA PRO A 38 -0.28 2.78 9.85
C PRO A 38 -0.77 2.55 8.40
N TRP A 39 0.03 1.88 7.60
CA TRP A 39 -0.18 1.60 6.18
C TRP A 39 -0.54 0.14 5.87
N ASP A 40 -0.67 -0.70 6.88
CA ASP A 40 -1.09 -2.09 6.66
C ASP A 40 -2.56 -2.11 6.20
N MET A 41 -2.74 -2.41 4.93
CA MET A 41 -4.03 -2.55 4.26
C MET A 41 -4.40 -4.03 4.05
N THR A 42 -3.71 -4.95 4.71
CA THR A 42 -4.04 -6.38 4.65
C THR A 42 -5.22 -6.72 5.56
N GLY A 43 -6.00 -7.69 5.17
CA GLY A 43 -7.04 -8.28 6.02
C GLY A 43 -8.48 -7.79 5.78
N ALA A 44 -8.73 -6.61 5.17
CA ALA A 44 -10.07 -6.24 4.77
C ALA A 44 -10.37 -6.67 3.32
N ALA A 45 -11.56 -7.21 3.12
CA ALA A 45 -12.07 -7.49 1.78
C ALA A 45 -12.71 -6.21 1.19
N PRO A 46 -12.56 -5.95 -0.12
CA PRO A 46 -13.21 -4.81 -0.75
C PRO A 46 -14.74 -4.97 -0.74
N GLU A 47 -15.42 -3.94 -0.28
CA GLU A 47 -16.86 -3.79 -0.39
C GLU A 47 -17.16 -2.78 -1.51
N TYR A 48 -17.80 -3.24 -2.59
CA TYR A 48 -18.13 -2.41 -3.74
C TYR A 48 -19.40 -1.61 -3.48
N LEU A 49 -19.28 -0.27 -3.59
CA LEU A 49 -20.38 0.67 -3.33
C LEU A 49 -20.67 1.50 -4.58
N THR A 50 -21.93 1.89 -4.74
CA THR A 50 -22.37 2.84 -5.79
C THR A 50 -22.64 4.23 -5.24
N GLU A 51 -22.79 4.34 -3.91
CA GLU A 51 -23.09 5.58 -3.21
C GLU A 51 -22.00 5.90 -2.18
N TRP A 52 -21.85 7.18 -1.85
CA TRP A 52 -20.96 7.63 -0.81
C TRP A 52 -21.39 7.06 0.54
N PRO A 53 -20.50 6.38 1.28
CA PRO A 53 -20.84 5.83 2.59
C PRO A 53 -21.12 6.95 3.60
N ASP A 54 -22.05 6.67 4.51
CA ASP A 54 -22.45 7.57 5.61
C ASP A 54 -22.01 6.94 6.94
N ASN A 55 -20.88 7.40 7.47
CA ASN A 55 -20.29 6.90 8.70
C ASN A 55 -19.38 7.97 9.34
N THR A 56 -18.89 7.69 10.55
CA THR A 56 -18.06 8.63 11.33
C THR A 56 -16.74 9.02 10.63
N PHE A 57 -16.24 8.21 9.72
CA PHE A 57 -15.03 8.54 8.95
C PHE A 57 -15.35 9.55 7.85
N THR A 58 -16.43 9.32 7.10
CA THR A 58 -16.83 10.18 5.99
C THR A 58 -17.40 11.51 6.42
N GLU A 59 -17.89 11.62 7.67
CA GLU A 59 -18.27 12.88 8.29
C GLU A 59 -17.09 13.84 8.49
N THR A 60 -15.85 13.33 8.54
CA THR A 60 -14.66 14.15 8.74
C THR A 60 -14.14 14.79 7.46
N ILE A 61 -14.58 14.33 6.29
CA ILE A 61 -14.11 14.80 4.98
C ILE A 61 -15.25 15.22 4.06
N LEU A 62 -14.93 16.04 3.08
CA LEU A 62 -15.85 16.37 2.00
C LEU A 62 -15.98 15.17 1.05
N LYS A 63 -17.18 14.97 0.51
CA LYS A 63 -17.36 14.06 -0.61
C LYS A 63 -16.75 14.68 -1.87
N PRO A 64 -15.89 13.96 -2.62
CA PRO A 64 -15.41 14.43 -3.93
C PRO A 64 -16.58 14.70 -4.89
N GLN A 65 -16.47 15.79 -5.63
CA GLN A 65 -17.52 16.19 -6.60
C GLN A 65 -17.44 15.41 -7.91
N ASN A 66 -16.26 14.86 -8.21
CA ASN A 66 -15.97 14.12 -9.43
C ASN A 66 -15.65 12.66 -9.12
N GLY A 67 -15.69 11.82 -10.17
CA GLY A 67 -15.49 10.39 -10.04
C GLY A 67 -16.73 9.62 -9.60
N LYS A 68 -16.56 8.32 -9.45
CA LYS A 68 -17.60 7.39 -9.00
C LYS A 68 -17.04 6.51 -7.88
N MET A 69 -17.88 6.19 -6.91
CA MET A 69 -17.52 5.18 -5.93
C MET A 69 -17.14 3.88 -6.63
N ASP A 70 -16.09 3.25 -6.14
CA ASP A 70 -15.68 1.91 -6.57
C ASP A 70 -15.83 0.93 -5.42
N TYR A 71 -14.98 1.03 -4.41
CA TYR A 71 -15.05 0.17 -3.23
C TYR A 71 -14.49 0.87 -1.99
N VAL A 72 -14.71 0.25 -0.85
CA VAL A 72 -14.11 0.64 0.43
C VAL A 72 -13.38 -0.55 1.04
N LEU A 73 -12.43 -0.24 1.94
CA LEU A 73 -11.83 -1.22 2.83
C LEU A 73 -12.12 -0.77 4.27
N ASP A 74 -12.86 -1.61 4.99
CA ASP A 74 -13.28 -1.31 6.35
C ASP A 74 -12.26 -1.84 7.36
N TYR A 75 -11.62 -0.91 8.08
CA TYR A 75 -10.71 -1.16 9.19
C TYR A 75 -11.20 -0.45 10.45
N THR A 76 -12.51 -0.35 10.63
CA THR A 76 -13.15 0.37 11.74
C THR A 76 -12.61 -0.07 13.09
N ASP A 77 -12.36 -1.37 13.27
CA ASP A 77 -11.78 -1.92 14.50
C ASP A 77 -10.40 -1.32 14.84
N SER A 78 -9.69 -0.79 13.86
CA SER A 78 -8.40 -0.11 14.04
C SER A 78 -8.48 1.40 13.85
N GLY A 79 -9.68 1.98 13.82
CA GLY A 79 -9.89 3.41 13.64
C GLY A 79 -9.55 3.94 12.25
N ARG A 80 -9.61 3.08 11.22
CA ARG A 80 -9.25 3.43 9.84
C ARG A 80 -10.36 3.02 8.87
N TYR A 81 -10.43 3.75 7.76
CA TYR A 81 -11.37 3.48 6.68
C TYR A 81 -10.80 3.96 5.35
N ALA A 82 -10.76 3.12 4.35
CA ALA A 82 -10.23 3.48 3.04
C ALA A 82 -11.34 3.54 1.98
N ILE A 83 -11.31 4.58 1.16
CA ILE A 83 -12.29 4.83 0.10
C ILE A 83 -11.54 4.89 -1.22
N PHE A 84 -12.05 4.20 -2.23
CA PHE A 84 -11.51 4.21 -3.58
C PHE A 84 -12.56 4.72 -4.57
N ILE A 85 -12.14 5.67 -5.39
CA ILE A 85 -12.96 6.36 -6.39
C ILE A 85 -12.33 6.12 -7.75
N LYS A 86 -13.13 5.78 -8.73
CA LYS A 86 -12.75 5.59 -10.12
C LYS A 86 -13.30 6.67 -11.03
N ASP A 87 -12.87 6.68 -12.28
CA ASP A 87 -13.30 7.64 -13.30
C ASP A 87 -13.07 9.10 -12.88
N ILE A 88 -11.95 9.39 -12.23
CA ILE A 88 -11.51 10.71 -11.79
C ILE A 88 -10.12 11.00 -12.34
N SER A 89 -9.91 12.17 -12.93
CA SER A 89 -8.59 12.58 -13.43
C SER A 89 -7.67 13.03 -12.30
N SER A 90 -6.36 12.99 -12.55
CA SER A 90 -5.36 13.53 -11.60
C SER A 90 -5.63 14.98 -11.23
N LYS A 91 -6.03 15.81 -12.20
CA LYS A 91 -6.37 17.22 -11.96
C LYS A 91 -7.57 17.40 -11.04
N GLU A 92 -8.62 16.57 -11.18
CA GLU A 92 -9.79 16.61 -10.30
C GLU A 92 -9.43 16.13 -8.89
N SER A 93 -8.52 15.16 -8.79
CA SER A 93 -7.99 14.69 -7.50
C SER A 93 -7.17 15.78 -6.80
N GLU A 94 -6.34 16.53 -7.53
CA GLU A 94 -5.62 17.70 -7.01
C GLU A 94 -6.58 18.79 -6.50
N GLN A 95 -7.64 19.07 -7.25
CA GLN A 95 -8.68 20.01 -6.83
C GLN A 95 -9.35 19.57 -5.53
N TYR A 96 -9.64 18.29 -5.40
CA TYR A 96 -10.21 17.74 -4.17
C TYR A 96 -9.26 17.88 -2.98
N VAL A 97 -7.95 17.64 -3.14
CA VAL A 97 -6.94 17.88 -2.09
C VAL A 97 -6.95 19.35 -1.67
N GLU A 98 -7.02 20.30 -2.60
CA GLU A 98 -7.10 21.73 -2.29
C GLU A 98 -8.43 22.10 -1.58
N GLU A 99 -9.54 21.46 -1.94
CA GLU A 99 -10.82 21.63 -1.24
C GLU A 99 -10.72 21.17 0.23
N LEU A 100 -10.07 20.03 0.50
CA LEU A 100 -9.82 19.57 1.86
C LEU A 100 -8.97 20.57 2.66
N LYS A 101 -7.90 21.12 2.07
CA LYS A 101 -7.06 22.14 2.71
C LYS A 101 -7.88 23.40 3.03
N ASN A 102 -8.75 23.85 2.13
CA ASN A 102 -9.63 24.99 2.34
C ASN A 102 -10.71 24.74 3.43
N ASN A 103 -10.93 23.47 3.79
CA ASN A 103 -11.89 23.04 4.80
C ASN A 103 -11.25 22.52 6.10
N GLY A 104 -10.06 23.01 6.43
CA GLY A 104 -9.45 22.82 7.74
C GLY A 104 -8.40 21.70 7.83
N TYR A 105 -8.00 21.11 6.69
CA TYR A 105 -6.87 20.22 6.66
C TYR A 105 -5.56 20.95 6.36
N SER A 106 -4.49 20.57 7.03
CA SER A 106 -3.13 21.04 6.79
C SER A 106 -2.28 19.95 6.16
N GLU A 107 -1.46 20.29 5.18
CA GLU A 107 -0.54 19.35 4.56
C GLU A 107 0.63 19.03 5.49
N ILE A 108 0.88 17.75 5.72
CA ILE A 108 2.05 17.27 6.48
C ILE A 108 3.18 16.89 5.53
N HIS A 109 2.84 16.23 4.43
CA HIS A 109 3.79 15.73 3.44
C HIS A 109 3.13 15.54 2.09
N SER A 110 3.88 15.79 1.01
CA SER A 110 3.45 15.45 -0.35
C SER A 110 4.62 14.96 -1.19
N ASN A 111 4.34 14.09 -2.14
CA ASN A 111 5.24 13.66 -3.18
C ASN A 111 4.46 13.43 -4.48
N ALA A 112 5.12 13.59 -5.60
CA ALA A 112 4.55 13.29 -6.91
C ALA A 112 5.67 12.80 -7.85
N ASP A 113 5.32 11.88 -8.74
CA ASP A 113 6.10 11.49 -9.89
C ASP A 113 5.27 11.69 -11.18
N ASP A 114 5.77 11.24 -12.33
CA ASP A 114 5.11 11.43 -13.61
C ASP A 114 3.74 10.72 -13.74
N THR A 115 3.41 9.81 -12.83
CA THR A 115 2.22 8.95 -12.94
C THR A 115 1.35 8.94 -11.70
N THR A 116 1.91 9.22 -10.53
CA THR A 116 1.23 9.08 -9.24
C THR A 116 1.61 10.23 -8.33
N ALA A 117 0.63 10.74 -7.61
CA ALA A 117 0.85 11.70 -6.53
C ALA A 117 0.29 11.17 -5.22
N GLY A 118 0.92 11.57 -4.13
CA GLY A 118 0.50 11.24 -2.77
C GLY A 118 0.64 12.43 -1.85
N THR A 119 -0.32 12.62 -0.95
CA THR A 119 -0.27 13.66 0.06
C THR A 119 -0.81 13.14 1.39
N MET A 120 -0.24 13.63 2.47
CA MET A 120 -0.74 13.42 3.82
C MET A 120 -1.27 14.73 4.38
N LEU A 121 -2.49 14.71 4.86
CA LEU A 121 -3.16 15.84 5.47
C LEU A 121 -3.55 15.52 6.91
N GLU A 122 -3.67 16.53 7.75
CA GLU A 122 -4.19 16.42 9.11
C GLU A 122 -5.21 17.50 9.43
N SER A 123 -6.14 17.16 10.32
CA SER A 123 -7.06 18.07 10.99
C SER A 123 -7.15 17.72 12.47
N ASP A 124 -8.00 18.42 13.22
CA ASP A 124 -8.27 18.09 14.63
C ASP A 124 -8.95 16.72 14.81
N TYR A 125 -9.57 16.17 13.76
CA TYR A 125 -10.41 14.98 13.82
C TYR A 125 -9.77 13.74 13.16
N ALA A 126 -8.95 13.95 12.14
CA ALA A 126 -8.42 12.84 11.34
C ALA A 126 -7.08 13.14 10.66
N TYR A 127 -6.34 12.08 10.38
CA TYR A 127 -5.26 12.05 9.39
C TYR A 127 -5.80 11.47 8.09
N LEU A 128 -5.39 12.05 6.97
CA LEU A 128 -5.69 11.53 5.64
C LEU A 128 -4.40 11.14 4.94
N SER A 129 -4.39 9.97 4.34
CA SER A 129 -3.42 9.60 3.33
C SER A 129 -4.13 9.47 2.00
N ILE A 130 -3.77 10.33 1.07
CA ILE A 130 -4.41 10.42 -0.23
C ILE A 130 -3.39 10.04 -1.28
N SER A 131 -3.76 9.14 -2.18
CA SER A 131 -2.98 8.77 -3.36
C SER A 131 -3.87 8.85 -4.58
N TYR A 132 -3.34 9.36 -5.68
CA TYR A 132 -4.09 9.45 -6.94
C TYR A 132 -3.21 9.31 -8.16
N SER A 133 -3.80 8.80 -9.20
CA SER A 133 -3.30 8.76 -10.56
C SER A 133 -4.45 9.02 -11.52
N ASP A 134 -4.17 9.07 -12.82
CA ASP A 134 -5.26 9.23 -13.78
C ASP A 134 -6.21 8.04 -13.73
N GLY A 135 -7.47 8.32 -13.45
CA GLY A 135 -8.55 7.34 -13.33
C GLY A 135 -8.86 6.86 -11.90
N VAL A 136 -7.99 7.09 -10.90
CA VAL A 136 -8.18 6.56 -9.54
C VAL A 136 -7.75 7.56 -8.46
N LEU A 137 -8.57 7.65 -7.41
CA LEU A 137 -8.27 8.36 -6.16
C LEU A 137 -8.51 7.41 -4.98
N GLY A 138 -7.49 7.22 -4.15
CA GLY A 138 -7.56 6.49 -2.89
C GLY A 138 -7.42 7.43 -1.69
N ILE A 139 -8.29 7.27 -0.70
CA ILE A 139 -8.31 8.07 0.53
C ILE A 139 -8.32 7.11 1.71
N LEU A 140 -7.27 7.10 2.51
CA LEU A 140 -7.25 6.41 3.80
C LEU A 140 -7.48 7.44 4.91
N ILE A 141 -8.53 7.25 5.69
CA ILE A 141 -8.91 8.06 6.83
C ILE A 141 -8.50 7.33 8.11
N THR A 142 -7.79 8.02 9.00
CA THR A 142 -7.45 7.54 10.33
C THR A 142 -7.98 8.54 11.36
N LEU A 143 -8.93 8.13 12.19
CA LEU A 143 -9.47 8.98 13.26
C LEU A 143 -8.43 9.23 14.37
N ARG A 144 -8.50 10.42 14.97
CA ARG A 144 -7.66 10.81 16.11
C ARG A 144 -8.27 10.39 17.46
#